data_db357d9785909097a65fb9b5e522b8a3
#
_entry.id   db357d9785909097a65fb9b5e522b8a3
#
_cell.length_a   1.000
_cell.length_b   1.000
_cell.length_c   1.000
_cell.angle_alpha   90.00
_cell.angle_beta   90.00
_cell.angle_gamma   90.00
#
_symmetry.space_group_name_H-M   'P 1'
#
loop_
_entity.id
_entity.type
_entity.pdbx_description
1 polymer ?
#
loop_
_entity_poly.entity_id
_entity_poly.type
_entity_poly.pdbx_seq_one_letter_code
_entity_poly.pdbx_strand_id
1 'polypeptide(L)'
;VLTGVLIGSLAWALAEAAWGRVGGGETFGGGGASPGGSGDDGGAFLIYLLIRLVFEYPAIGIPLAIAVGIGYLVMKAGSAHRLQGNLSSQQARDWSASVTPTRRSAHRLESLRQEDPNFSTPLFLDFVNLLYTRVHSERTGDLASLAGYLDPDLRRSLIEQTRTARVTEVQNVLVGSTRITDLRRGASQALTVDLEANFTELGASGPAPIYSVERWTFVRRAGVLSKGPVEITRLACPSCGNPAEFRADGSCPFCDQVASTGAWAWVLKTLEVLNRVPRPRMDLRQGGQEVGTEEPTRMQPGFELRRKEFMVRHPDFSWPDFEGRVRHVFTCLQESWSQGRWELARPFETDHLFSNHRFWLEAYARDGLANRIQDVRIEHVVPVKIETDAWFDSLTVRIWASARDWTEEVATGKVVAGSREKARRFSEYWTFLRRSGFSAAPARDPAACPSCGAPLEIAMSGICPYCDSKITSGEFDWVLTRIEQDEAYEA
;
A
#
# COMPACT_ATOMS: atom_id res chain seq x y z
N VAL A 1 26.41 -32.31 -34.00
CA VAL A 1 24.92 -32.38 -33.97
C VAL A 1 24.40 -32.31 -32.53
N LEU A 2 25.25 -32.33 -31.50
CA LEU A 2 24.86 -32.27 -30.08
C LEU A 2 24.93 -30.87 -29.45
N THR A 3 25.42 -29.85 -30.16
CA THR A 3 25.53 -28.45 -29.67
C THR A 3 24.33 -27.58 -30.01
N GLY A 4 23.39 -28.05 -30.85
CA GLY A 4 22.22 -27.28 -31.26
C GLY A 4 20.98 -27.46 -30.37
N VAL A 5 20.95 -28.45 -29.48
CA VAL A 5 19.76 -28.79 -28.66
C VAL A 5 19.81 -28.13 -27.28
N LEU A 6 20.98 -27.70 -26.80
CA LEU A 6 21.14 -27.07 -25.48
C LEU A 6 20.91 -25.55 -25.45
N ILE A 7 20.85 -24.87 -26.61
CA ILE A 7 20.56 -23.42 -26.69
C ILE A 7 19.05 -23.16 -26.82
N GLY A 8 18.29 -24.15 -27.30
CA GLY A 8 16.82 -24.02 -27.46
C GLY A 8 16.02 -24.13 -26.17
N SER A 9 16.56 -24.78 -25.12
CA SER A 9 15.85 -24.98 -23.86
C SER A 9 16.06 -23.90 -22.81
N LEU A 10 17.07 -23.00 -22.98
CA LEU A 10 17.27 -21.85 -22.07
C LEU A 10 16.46 -20.61 -22.48
N ALA A 11 15.93 -20.54 -23.69
CA ALA A 11 15.14 -19.40 -24.18
C ALA A 11 13.66 -19.48 -23.81
N TRP A 12 13.19 -20.60 -23.23
CA TRP A 12 11.75 -20.82 -22.91
C TRP A 12 11.38 -20.54 -21.45
N ALA A 13 12.34 -20.25 -20.59
CA ALA A 13 12.09 -20.03 -19.15
C ALA A 13 11.97 -18.55 -18.72
N LEU A 14 12.00 -17.59 -19.65
CA LEU A 14 12.07 -16.16 -19.33
C LEU A 14 10.83 -15.33 -19.69
N ALA A 15 9.67 -15.97 -19.95
CA ALA A 15 8.52 -15.24 -20.50
C ALA A 15 7.22 -15.32 -19.66
N GLU A 16 7.25 -15.62 -18.38
CA GLU A 16 6.01 -15.84 -17.61
C GLU A 16 5.83 -14.94 -16.38
N ALA A 17 6.18 -13.68 -16.46
CA ALA A 17 5.95 -12.81 -15.31
C ALA A 17 5.28 -11.50 -15.72
N ALA A 18 4.03 -11.26 -15.32
CA ALA A 18 3.33 -9.98 -15.45
C ALA A 18 2.77 -9.53 -14.09
N TRP A 19 3.10 -8.32 -13.71
CA TRP A 19 2.66 -7.69 -12.45
C TRP A 19 1.83 -6.43 -12.71
N GLY A 20 0.97 -6.44 -13.69
CA GLY A 20 0.30 -5.22 -14.07
C GLY A 20 -1.15 -5.08 -13.61
N ARG A 21 -1.75 -6.12 -13.01
CA ARG A 21 -3.15 -6.07 -12.60
C ARG A 21 -3.35 -5.34 -11.26
N VAL A 22 -4.57 -4.90 -11.00
CA VAL A 22 -4.98 -4.38 -9.69
C VAL A 22 -4.63 -5.41 -8.61
N GLY A 23 -3.87 -5.00 -7.60
CA GLY A 23 -3.41 -5.89 -6.54
C GLY A 23 -2.15 -6.69 -6.88
N GLY A 24 -1.56 -6.54 -8.04
CA GLY A 24 -0.41 -7.33 -8.53
C GLY A 24 0.93 -7.12 -7.82
N GLY A 25 0.97 -6.55 -6.61
CA GLY A 25 2.20 -6.41 -5.82
C GLY A 25 3.07 -5.23 -6.20
N GLU A 26 2.51 -4.19 -6.83
CA GLU A 26 3.22 -2.95 -7.10
C GLU A 26 3.67 -2.29 -5.79
N THR A 27 4.96 -2.03 -5.67
CA THR A 27 5.55 -1.34 -4.53
C THR A 27 6.15 0.00 -4.96
N PHE A 28 6.02 1.03 -4.12
CA PHE A 28 6.56 2.36 -4.39
C PHE A 28 8.08 2.38 -4.45
N GLY A 29 8.75 1.40 -3.82
CA GLY A 29 10.21 1.26 -3.81
C GLY A 29 10.82 0.66 -5.07
N GLY A 30 10.04 0.36 -6.10
CA GLY A 30 10.52 -0.21 -7.37
C GLY A 30 11.04 -1.66 -7.25
N GLY A 31 10.80 -2.32 -6.12
CA GLY A 31 11.13 -3.72 -5.91
C GLY A 31 9.94 -4.61 -6.27
N GLY A 32 9.83 -5.02 -7.51
CA GLY A 32 9.02 -6.20 -7.85
C GLY A 32 9.55 -7.39 -7.05
N ALA A 33 8.68 -8.25 -6.49
CA ALA A 33 9.10 -9.45 -5.80
C ALA A 33 10.01 -10.25 -6.74
N SER A 34 11.26 -10.37 -6.37
CA SER A 34 12.16 -11.25 -7.10
C SER A 34 11.80 -12.69 -6.76
N PRO A 35 11.88 -13.62 -7.71
CA PRO A 35 11.63 -15.01 -7.42
C PRO A 35 12.54 -15.48 -6.30
N GLY A 36 11.98 -16.04 -5.26
CA GLY A 36 12.73 -16.74 -4.23
C GLY A 36 13.56 -17.82 -4.89
N GLY A 37 14.87 -17.62 -4.93
CA GLY A 37 15.79 -18.63 -5.37
C GLY A 37 15.77 -19.81 -4.38
N SER A 38 14.94 -20.80 -4.64
CA SER A 38 15.18 -22.15 -4.17
C SER A 38 16.14 -22.76 -5.18
N GLY A 39 17.36 -23.03 -4.78
CA GLY A 39 18.27 -23.80 -5.59
C GLY A 39 19.67 -23.22 -5.71
N ASP A 40 20.37 -23.20 -4.58
CA ASP A 40 21.84 -23.02 -4.52
C ASP A 40 22.62 -24.22 -5.08
N ASP A 41 21.90 -25.24 -5.58
CA ASP A 41 22.53 -26.48 -6.09
C ASP A 41 23.21 -26.30 -7.44
N GLY A 42 22.73 -25.38 -8.32
CA GLY A 42 23.35 -25.15 -9.62
C GLY A 42 24.67 -24.39 -9.54
N GLY A 43 24.77 -23.41 -8.65
CA GLY A 43 25.99 -22.61 -8.44
C GLY A 43 27.10 -23.45 -7.81
N ALA A 44 26.76 -24.23 -6.79
CA ALA A 44 27.69 -25.15 -6.14
C ALA A 44 28.20 -26.24 -7.10
N PHE A 45 27.33 -26.75 -7.96
CA PHE A 45 27.69 -27.73 -8.98
C PHE A 45 28.66 -27.16 -10.03
N LEU A 46 28.42 -25.94 -10.50
CA LEU A 46 29.31 -25.25 -11.46
C LEU A 46 30.68 -24.94 -10.84
N ILE A 47 30.71 -24.49 -9.59
CA ILE A 47 31.95 -24.27 -8.85
C ILE A 47 32.71 -25.59 -8.65
N TYR A 48 32.02 -26.67 -8.29
CA TYR A 48 32.60 -28.00 -8.18
C TYR A 48 33.20 -28.49 -9.50
N LEU A 49 32.47 -28.30 -10.62
CA LEU A 49 32.96 -28.64 -11.97
C LEU A 49 34.20 -27.82 -12.35
N LEU A 50 34.22 -26.53 -12.05
CA LEU A 50 35.35 -25.65 -12.30
C LEU A 50 36.59 -26.06 -11.48
N ILE A 51 36.41 -26.37 -10.20
CA ILE A 51 37.46 -26.85 -9.33
C ILE A 51 38.01 -28.18 -9.87
N ARG A 52 37.15 -29.12 -10.25
CA ARG A 52 37.52 -30.40 -10.81
C ARG A 52 38.31 -30.24 -12.12
N LEU A 53 37.88 -29.30 -13.00
CA LEU A 53 38.56 -29.01 -14.24
C LEU A 53 39.96 -28.39 -14.04
N VAL A 54 40.13 -27.57 -12.99
CA VAL A 54 41.45 -27.03 -12.60
C VAL A 54 42.42 -28.14 -12.15
N PHE A 55 41.92 -29.14 -11.45
CA PHE A 55 42.79 -30.25 -10.94
C PHE A 55 43.02 -31.35 -11.97
N GLU A 56 42.01 -31.71 -12.79
CA GLU A 56 42.16 -32.80 -13.78
C GLU A 56 42.79 -32.31 -15.10
N TYR A 57 42.54 -31.04 -15.47
CA TYR A 57 43.03 -30.44 -16.72
C TYR A 57 43.56 -29.02 -16.49
N PRO A 58 44.68 -28.83 -15.78
CA PRO A 58 45.15 -27.51 -15.34
C PRO A 58 45.41 -26.53 -16.50
N ALA A 59 45.80 -27.04 -17.67
CA ALA A 59 46.08 -26.24 -18.86
C ALA A 59 44.79 -25.54 -19.41
N ILE A 60 43.62 -26.07 -19.14
CA ILE A 60 42.32 -25.52 -19.56
C ILE A 60 41.58 -24.88 -18.35
N GLY A 61 41.61 -25.55 -17.21
CA GLY A 61 40.89 -25.16 -16.02
C GLY A 61 41.37 -23.85 -15.40
N ILE A 62 42.72 -23.64 -15.37
CA ILE A 62 43.28 -22.39 -14.81
C ILE A 62 42.94 -21.16 -15.65
N PRO A 63 43.12 -21.15 -17.00
CA PRO A 63 42.68 -20.02 -17.80
C PRO A 63 41.17 -19.75 -17.72
N LEU A 64 40.35 -20.80 -17.65
CA LEU A 64 38.88 -20.64 -17.52
C LEU A 64 38.49 -20.08 -16.14
N ALA A 65 39.13 -20.54 -15.06
CA ALA A 65 38.91 -20.00 -13.73
C ALA A 65 39.30 -18.51 -13.62
N ILE A 66 40.44 -18.16 -14.25
CA ILE A 66 40.87 -16.74 -14.35
C ILE A 66 39.88 -15.92 -15.17
N ALA A 67 39.40 -16.42 -16.32
CA ALA A 67 38.41 -15.72 -17.15
C ALA A 67 37.07 -15.52 -16.42
N VAL A 68 36.60 -16.54 -15.69
CA VAL A 68 35.38 -16.44 -14.86
C VAL A 68 35.61 -15.45 -13.70
N GLY A 69 36.76 -15.46 -13.05
CA GLY A 69 37.14 -14.52 -12.00
C GLY A 69 37.25 -13.08 -12.49
N ILE A 70 37.86 -12.87 -13.66
CA ILE A 70 37.93 -11.54 -14.31
C ILE A 70 36.51 -11.09 -14.73
N GLY A 71 35.71 -11.97 -15.32
CA GLY A 71 34.31 -11.68 -15.67
C GLY A 71 33.49 -11.28 -14.44
N TYR A 72 33.64 -11.97 -13.34
CA TYR A 72 33.00 -11.63 -12.06
C TYR A 72 33.49 -10.28 -11.52
N LEU A 73 34.79 -10.00 -11.57
CA LEU A 73 35.36 -8.71 -11.14
C LEU A 73 34.92 -7.55 -12.04
N VAL A 74 34.84 -7.76 -13.36
CA VAL A 74 34.34 -6.77 -14.32
C VAL A 74 32.84 -6.52 -14.12
N MET A 75 32.06 -7.57 -13.88
CA MET A 75 30.63 -7.43 -13.51
C MET A 75 30.48 -6.69 -12.19
N LYS A 76 31.28 -6.99 -11.19
CA LYS A 76 31.28 -6.33 -9.88
C LYS A 76 31.74 -4.86 -9.99
N ALA A 77 32.76 -4.54 -10.78
CA ALA A 77 33.22 -3.18 -11.02
C ALA A 77 32.25 -2.38 -11.89
N GLY A 78 31.62 -3.01 -12.89
CA GLY A 78 30.54 -2.40 -13.68
C GLY A 78 29.27 -2.14 -12.90
N SER A 79 29.02 -2.96 -11.86
CA SER A 79 27.93 -2.73 -10.90
C SER A 79 28.20 -1.54 -9.99
N ALA A 80 29.47 -1.29 -9.60
CA ALA A 80 29.83 -0.15 -8.76
C ALA A 80 29.62 1.21 -9.44
N HIS A 81 29.67 1.30 -10.77
CA HIS A 81 29.38 2.52 -11.51
C HIS A 81 27.88 2.68 -11.91
N ARG A 82 27.06 1.62 -11.75
CA ARG A 82 25.59 1.67 -11.96
C ARG A 82 24.79 1.86 -10.66
N LEU A 83 25.48 2.01 -9.52
CA LEU A 83 24.87 2.16 -8.18
C LEU A 83 24.34 3.59 -7.88
N GLN A 84 24.10 4.40 -8.88
CA GLN A 84 23.30 5.62 -8.73
C GLN A 84 21.88 5.35 -9.24
N GLY A 85 21.03 4.74 -8.40
CA GLY A 85 19.60 4.84 -8.59
C GLY A 85 18.73 3.58 -8.53
N ASN A 86 19.26 2.39 -8.26
CA ASN A 86 18.40 1.21 -8.01
C ASN A 86 18.67 0.66 -6.62
N LEU A 87 17.68 0.73 -5.75
CA LEU A 87 17.63 -0.15 -4.56
C LEU A 87 17.69 -1.60 -5.07
N SER A 88 18.65 -2.38 -4.58
CA SER A 88 18.70 -3.79 -4.92
C SER A 88 17.40 -4.44 -4.42
N SER A 89 16.90 -5.42 -5.16
CA SER A 89 15.76 -6.25 -4.74
C SER A 89 15.96 -6.87 -3.33
N GLN A 90 17.20 -6.97 -2.88
CA GLN A 90 17.61 -7.43 -1.57
C GLN A 90 17.36 -6.37 -0.48
N GLN A 91 17.62 -5.09 -0.76
CA GLN A 91 17.32 -4.00 0.19
C GLN A 91 15.82 -3.76 0.34
N ALA A 92 15.04 -3.92 -0.73
CA ALA A 92 13.58 -3.89 -0.65
C ALA A 92 13.00 -5.09 0.13
N ARG A 93 13.61 -6.28 0.01
CA ARG A 93 13.25 -7.47 0.81
C ARG A 93 13.65 -7.32 2.28
N ASP A 94 14.84 -6.85 2.55
CA ASP A 94 15.32 -6.62 3.92
C ASP A 94 14.46 -5.59 4.62
N TRP A 95 13.96 -4.61 3.87
CA TRP A 95 13.04 -3.62 4.40
C TRP A 95 11.62 -4.19 4.59
N SER A 96 11.05 -4.90 3.62
CA SER A 96 9.75 -5.56 3.78
C SER A 96 9.76 -6.60 4.90
N ALA A 97 10.87 -7.31 5.08
CA ALA A 97 11.07 -8.24 6.20
C ALA A 97 11.22 -7.52 7.54
N SER A 98 11.85 -6.32 7.57
CA SER A 98 12.02 -5.54 8.80
C SER A 98 10.75 -4.81 9.25
N VAL A 99 9.76 -4.66 8.37
CA VAL A 99 8.48 -3.95 8.62
C VAL A 99 7.33 -4.92 8.91
N THR A 100 7.61 -6.22 9.03
CA THR A 100 6.59 -7.21 9.39
C THR A 100 6.07 -6.91 10.81
N PRO A 101 4.78 -6.59 11.02
CA PRO A 101 4.24 -6.42 12.36
C PRO A 101 4.29 -7.77 13.05
N THR A 102 4.99 -7.85 14.15
CA THR A 102 4.96 -9.05 14.96
C THR A 102 3.53 -9.26 15.49
N ARG A 103 3.07 -10.50 15.64
CA ARG A 103 1.84 -10.92 16.35
C ARG A 103 1.55 -10.12 17.65
N ARG A 104 2.55 -9.46 18.20
CA ARG A 104 2.48 -8.58 19.36
C ARG A 104 1.71 -7.28 19.11
N SER A 105 1.68 -6.73 17.88
CA SER A 105 1.03 -5.43 17.62
C SER A 105 -0.51 -5.55 17.59
N ALA A 106 -1.07 -6.59 16.99
CA ALA A 106 -2.52 -6.80 16.96
C ALA A 106 -3.11 -6.99 18.37
N HIS A 107 -2.46 -7.78 19.22
CA HIS A 107 -2.89 -8.00 20.60
C HIS A 107 -2.80 -6.72 21.45
N ARG A 108 -1.87 -5.83 21.14
CA ARG A 108 -1.72 -4.54 21.84
C ARG A 108 -2.80 -3.54 21.43
N LEU A 109 -3.23 -3.51 20.17
CA LEU A 109 -4.32 -2.64 19.72
C LEU A 109 -5.66 -3.02 20.36
N GLU A 110 -5.92 -4.31 20.59
CA GLU A 110 -7.09 -4.75 21.32
C GLU A 110 -7.10 -4.20 22.76
N SER A 111 -5.94 -4.18 23.44
CA SER A 111 -5.83 -3.58 24.76
C SER A 111 -5.99 -2.05 24.75
N LEU A 112 -5.67 -1.37 23.65
CA LEU A 112 -5.96 0.07 23.49
C LEU A 112 -7.47 0.31 23.39
N ARG A 113 -8.20 -0.55 22.66
CA ARG A 113 -9.66 -0.46 22.53
C ARG A 113 -10.40 -0.68 23.86
N GLN A 114 -9.80 -1.41 24.79
CA GLN A 114 -10.36 -1.51 26.15
C GLN A 114 -10.27 -0.21 26.95
N GLU A 115 -9.20 0.57 26.75
CA GLU A 115 -8.99 1.89 27.38
C GLU A 115 -9.70 3.01 26.62
N ASP A 116 -9.82 2.87 25.29
CA ASP A 116 -10.47 3.80 24.39
C ASP A 116 -11.45 3.04 23.47
N PRO A 117 -12.69 2.84 23.91
CA PRO A 117 -13.70 2.15 23.11
C PRO A 117 -13.97 2.79 21.74
N ASN A 118 -13.66 4.08 21.59
CA ASN A 118 -13.84 4.82 20.35
C ASN A 118 -12.63 4.70 19.38
N PHE A 119 -11.56 3.99 19.78
CA PHE A 119 -10.40 3.83 18.92
C PHE A 119 -10.73 2.93 17.74
N SER A 120 -10.58 3.53 16.54
CA SER A 120 -10.72 2.85 15.25
C SER A 120 -9.37 2.85 14.54
N THR A 121 -8.88 1.67 14.19
CA THR A 121 -7.65 1.55 13.41
C THR A 121 -7.79 2.18 12.02
N PRO A 122 -8.87 1.95 11.24
CA PRO A 122 -9.08 2.63 9.98
C PRO A 122 -9.07 4.16 10.12
N LEU A 123 -9.82 4.71 11.07
CA LEU A 123 -9.84 6.17 11.26
C LEU A 123 -8.50 6.74 11.68
N PHE A 124 -7.75 6.04 12.52
CA PHE A 124 -6.43 6.48 12.93
C PHE A 124 -5.47 6.48 11.73
N LEU A 125 -5.50 5.45 10.88
CA LEU A 125 -4.67 5.40 9.68
C LEU A 125 -5.07 6.46 8.65
N ASP A 126 -6.37 6.73 8.48
CA ASP A 126 -6.85 7.82 7.64
C ASP A 126 -6.38 9.19 8.14
N PHE A 127 -6.43 9.41 9.46
CA PHE A 127 -5.88 10.60 10.09
C PHE A 127 -4.37 10.74 9.83
N VAL A 128 -3.61 9.66 9.98
CA VAL A 128 -2.16 9.64 9.72
C VAL A 128 -1.86 9.98 8.26
N ASN A 129 -2.57 9.37 7.32
CA ASN A 129 -2.41 9.61 5.88
C ASN A 129 -2.74 11.06 5.51
N LEU A 130 -3.83 11.60 6.06
CA LEU A 130 -4.23 12.99 5.87
C LEU A 130 -3.17 13.94 6.44
N LEU A 131 -2.72 13.69 7.68
CA LEU A 131 -1.70 14.51 8.32
C LEU A 131 -0.37 14.45 7.56
N TYR A 132 0.03 13.26 7.09
CA TYR A 132 1.23 13.08 6.27
C TYR A 132 1.18 13.95 5.01
N THR A 133 0.08 13.83 4.28
CA THR A 133 -0.12 14.59 3.04
C THR A 133 -0.05 16.09 3.30
N ARG A 134 -0.74 16.56 4.35
CA ARG A 134 -0.78 17.97 4.71
C ARG A 134 0.58 18.48 5.20
N VAL A 135 1.27 17.75 6.08
CA VAL A 135 2.61 18.11 6.57
C VAL A 135 3.58 18.27 5.42
N HIS A 136 3.63 17.29 4.51
CA HIS A 136 4.56 17.37 3.37
C HIS A 136 4.20 18.47 2.37
N SER A 137 2.92 18.66 2.04
CA SER A 137 2.51 19.70 1.09
C SER A 137 2.62 21.13 1.67
N GLU A 138 2.47 21.30 2.99
CA GLU A 138 2.47 22.62 3.64
C GLU A 138 3.79 23.00 4.35
N ARG A 139 4.78 22.09 4.44
CA ARG A 139 6.03 22.32 5.17
C ARG A 139 6.92 23.42 4.61
N THR A 140 6.64 23.93 3.42
CA THR A 140 7.29 25.12 2.87
C THR A 140 6.77 26.41 3.48
N GLY A 141 5.62 26.37 4.14
CA GLY A 141 5.04 27.43 4.96
C GLY A 141 5.36 27.27 6.45
N ASP A 142 4.48 27.76 7.30
CA ASP A 142 4.65 27.76 8.75
C ASP A 142 3.92 26.61 9.47
N LEU A 143 3.18 25.77 8.75
CA LEU A 143 2.38 24.68 9.29
C LEU A 143 1.38 25.12 10.40
N ALA A 144 0.90 26.37 10.34
CA ALA A 144 0.01 26.93 11.36
C ALA A 144 -1.33 26.16 11.44
N SER A 145 -1.87 25.73 10.29
CA SER A 145 -3.11 24.91 10.20
C SER A 145 -2.98 23.57 10.93
N LEU A 146 -1.77 23.05 11.10
CA LEU A 146 -1.46 21.74 11.67
C LEU A 146 -0.83 21.84 13.07
N ALA A 147 -0.59 23.05 13.59
CA ALA A 147 0.16 23.23 14.85
C ALA A 147 -0.50 22.55 16.06
N GLY A 148 -1.81 22.32 16.03
CA GLY A 148 -2.50 21.57 17.08
C GLY A 148 -2.24 20.05 17.06
N TYR A 149 -1.70 19.52 15.97
CA TYR A 149 -1.42 18.10 15.76
C TYR A 149 0.07 17.77 15.70
N LEU A 150 0.94 18.79 15.80
CA LEU A 150 2.39 18.65 15.74
C LEU A 150 3.02 19.11 17.05
N ASP A 151 4.02 18.38 17.52
CA ASP A 151 4.90 18.86 18.58
C ASP A 151 5.59 20.17 18.13
N PRO A 152 5.65 21.21 18.98
CA PRO A 152 6.21 22.51 18.59
C PRO A 152 7.67 22.45 18.14
N ASP A 153 8.50 21.59 18.75
CA ASP A 153 9.91 21.43 18.39
C ASP A 153 10.05 20.70 17.06
N LEU A 154 9.25 19.64 16.84
CA LEU A 154 9.20 18.94 15.57
C LEU A 154 8.76 19.88 14.44
N ARG A 155 7.71 20.67 14.65
CA ARG A 155 7.22 21.65 13.68
C ARG A 155 8.32 22.63 13.26
N ARG A 156 9.05 23.22 14.24
CA ARG A 156 10.17 24.13 13.95
C ARG A 156 11.28 23.45 13.17
N SER A 157 11.62 22.22 13.56
CA SER A 157 12.65 21.43 12.88
C SER A 157 12.29 21.15 11.41
N LEU A 158 11.03 20.77 11.12
CA LEU A 158 10.55 20.50 9.77
C LEU A 158 10.63 21.73 8.86
N ILE A 159 10.20 22.89 9.37
CA ILE A 159 10.26 24.17 8.63
C ILE A 159 11.73 24.53 8.34
N GLU A 160 12.61 24.42 9.33
CA GLU A 160 14.03 24.75 9.18
C GLU A 160 14.75 23.80 8.20
N GLN A 161 14.49 22.49 8.29
CA GLN A 161 15.03 21.50 7.37
C GLN A 161 14.58 21.77 5.93
N THR A 162 13.30 22.08 5.72
CA THR A 162 12.74 22.39 4.40
C THR A 162 13.38 23.65 3.81
N ARG A 163 13.55 24.69 4.65
CA ARG A 163 14.22 25.94 4.25
C ARG A 163 15.69 25.72 3.89
N THR A 164 16.41 24.95 4.70
CA THR A 164 17.83 24.61 4.46
C THR A 164 18.00 23.82 3.18
N ALA A 165 17.08 22.90 2.88
CA ALA A 165 17.06 22.14 1.64
C ALA A 165 16.61 22.98 0.43
N ARG A 166 16.18 24.23 0.62
CA ARG A 166 15.71 25.15 -0.43
C ARG A 166 14.55 24.58 -1.25
N VAL A 167 13.70 23.80 -0.60
CA VAL A 167 12.47 23.31 -1.22
C VAL A 167 11.46 24.45 -1.21
N THR A 168 10.91 24.77 -2.38
CA THR A 168 9.95 25.86 -2.57
C THR A 168 8.51 25.37 -2.61
N GLU A 169 8.30 24.12 -3.02
CA GLU A 169 6.98 23.49 -3.09
C GLU A 169 7.12 21.97 -3.01
N VAL A 170 6.10 21.30 -2.49
CA VAL A 170 5.99 19.84 -2.51
C VAL A 170 4.66 19.46 -3.17
N GLN A 171 4.73 18.65 -4.21
CA GLN A 171 3.60 18.23 -5.03
C GLN A 171 3.45 16.72 -5.06
N ASN A 172 2.25 16.25 -5.44
CA ASN A 172 1.95 14.84 -5.69
C ASN A 172 2.32 13.94 -4.51
N VAL A 173 2.01 14.38 -3.29
CA VAL A 173 2.21 13.57 -2.09
C VAL A 173 1.25 12.40 -2.11
N LEU A 174 1.78 11.20 -2.20
CA LEU A 174 1.04 9.96 -2.26
C LEU A 174 1.61 8.96 -1.25
N VAL A 175 0.80 8.60 -0.28
CA VAL A 175 1.14 7.56 0.70
C VAL A 175 0.81 6.21 0.08
N GLY A 176 1.77 5.31 0.01
CA GLY A 176 1.61 3.97 -0.54
C GLY A 176 1.22 2.95 0.52
N SER A 177 1.88 3.01 1.66
CA SER A 177 1.68 2.07 2.76
C SER A 177 1.72 2.81 4.09
N THR A 178 0.86 2.40 5.00
CA THR A 178 0.80 2.92 6.38
C THR A 178 0.58 1.76 7.33
N ARG A 179 1.49 1.57 8.29
CA ARG A 179 1.45 0.42 9.20
C ARG A 179 1.78 0.81 10.63
N ILE A 180 0.92 0.43 11.59
CA ILE A 180 1.21 0.58 13.01
C ILE A 180 2.21 -0.50 13.42
N THR A 181 3.37 -0.08 13.92
CA THR A 181 4.49 -0.98 14.28
C THR A 181 4.69 -1.15 15.78
N ASP A 182 4.31 -0.16 16.58
CA ASP A 182 4.42 -0.26 18.05
C ASP A 182 3.31 0.52 18.77
N LEU A 183 2.96 0.02 19.96
CA LEU A 183 2.09 0.70 20.93
C LEU A 183 2.76 0.66 22.30
N ARG A 184 3.01 1.83 22.88
CA ARG A 184 3.44 1.98 24.28
C ARG A 184 2.33 2.61 25.10
N ARG A 185 2.12 2.10 26.31
CA ARG A 185 1.11 2.56 27.26
C ARG A 185 1.74 2.96 28.59
N GLY A 186 1.17 3.96 29.23
CA GLY A 186 1.61 4.52 30.50
C GLY A 186 0.80 5.76 30.84
N ALA A 187 1.37 6.75 31.51
CA ALA A 187 0.75 8.05 31.74
C ALA A 187 0.41 8.77 30.44
N SER A 188 1.13 8.45 29.38
CA SER A 188 0.80 8.76 27.99
C SER A 188 0.80 7.49 27.15
N GLN A 189 -0.02 7.47 26.12
CA GLN A 189 -0.05 6.44 25.09
C GLN A 189 0.77 6.90 23.88
N ALA A 190 1.53 6.00 23.26
CA ALA A 190 2.27 6.30 22.04
C ALA A 190 2.03 5.21 20.97
N LEU A 191 1.64 5.63 19.77
CA LEU A 191 1.53 4.79 18.58
C LEU A 191 2.64 5.14 17.61
N THR A 192 3.38 4.14 17.17
CA THR A 192 4.42 4.28 16.14
C THR A 192 3.88 3.73 14.82
N VAL A 193 4.06 4.49 13.76
CA VAL A 193 3.57 4.18 12.41
C VAL A 193 4.71 4.32 11.43
N ASP A 194 4.90 3.32 10.59
CA ASP A 194 5.78 3.39 9.43
C ASP A 194 4.96 3.74 8.19
N LEU A 195 5.44 4.71 7.42
CA LEU A 195 4.81 5.19 6.20
C LEU A 195 5.78 5.08 5.03
N GLU A 196 5.26 4.65 3.90
CA GLU A 196 5.94 4.64 2.63
C GLU A 196 5.23 5.58 1.68
N ALA A 197 5.95 6.51 1.04
CA ALA A 197 5.33 7.53 0.22
C ALA A 197 6.21 7.98 -0.96
N ASN A 198 5.54 8.52 -1.97
CA ASN A 198 6.16 9.26 -3.07
C ASN A 198 5.66 10.70 -3.06
N PHE A 199 6.54 11.63 -3.37
CA PHE A 199 6.22 13.04 -3.62
C PHE A 199 7.25 13.69 -4.54
N THR A 200 6.97 14.90 -5.01
CA THR A 200 7.91 15.66 -5.83
C THR A 200 8.24 16.96 -5.12
N GLU A 201 9.52 17.20 -4.86
CA GLU A 201 10.01 18.47 -4.35
C GLU A 201 10.42 19.38 -5.49
N LEU A 202 9.99 20.62 -5.44
CA LEU A 202 10.44 21.68 -6.33
C LEU A 202 11.46 22.55 -5.60
N GLY A 203 12.53 22.89 -6.29
CA GLY A 203 13.60 23.75 -5.80
C GLY A 203 14.36 24.40 -6.95
N ALA A 204 15.46 25.07 -6.67
CA ALA A 204 16.26 25.78 -7.67
C ALA A 204 16.78 24.87 -8.81
N SER A 205 16.97 23.58 -8.53
CA SER A 205 17.44 22.58 -9.49
C SER A 205 16.30 21.93 -10.30
N GLY A 206 15.08 22.39 -10.14
CA GLY A 206 13.88 21.82 -10.78
C GLY A 206 13.21 20.73 -9.95
N PRO A 207 12.29 19.95 -10.57
CA PRO A 207 11.53 18.90 -9.89
C PRO A 207 12.42 17.71 -9.50
N ALA A 208 12.32 17.30 -8.24
CA ALA A 208 12.98 16.12 -7.69
C ALA A 208 11.93 15.13 -7.18
N PRO A 209 11.60 14.09 -7.95
CA PRO A 209 10.74 13.01 -7.46
C PRO A 209 11.46 12.23 -6.35
N ILE A 210 10.79 12.08 -5.21
CA ILE A 210 11.34 11.44 -4.00
C ILE A 210 10.49 10.20 -3.66
N TYR A 211 11.18 9.15 -3.25
CA TYR A 211 10.63 8.03 -2.49
C TYR A 211 11.11 8.16 -1.04
N SER A 212 10.19 8.08 -0.08
CA SER A 212 10.48 8.21 1.35
C SER A 212 9.84 7.09 2.16
N VAL A 213 10.57 6.64 3.16
CA VAL A 213 10.06 5.78 4.22
C VAL A 213 10.31 6.49 5.54
N GLU A 214 9.26 6.70 6.29
CA GLU A 214 9.30 7.49 7.52
C GLU A 214 8.64 6.75 8.66
N ARG A 215 9.17 6.92 9.85
CA ARG A 215 8.59 6.45 11.11
C ARG A 215 8.08 7.63 11.91
N TRP A 216 6.78 7.61 12.16
CA TRP A 216 6.09 8.65 12.89
C TRP A 216 5.61 8.12 14.24
N THR A 217 5.90 8.83 15.33
CA THR A 217 5.40 8.47 16.66
C THR A 217 4.40 9.52 17.14
N PHE A 218 3.18 9.06 17.33
CA PHE A 218 2.07 9.85 17.85
C PHE A 218 1.94 9.63 19.35
N VAL A 219 1.64 10.69 20.10
CA VAL A 219 1.41 10.62 21.55
C VAL A 219 0.08 11.26 21.92
N ARG A 220 -0.55 10.75 22.97
CA ARG A 220 -1.67 11.40 23.66
C ARG A 220 -1.67 11.02 25.14
N ARG A 221 -2.38 11.77 25.96
CA ARG A 221 -2.56 11.44 27.39
C ARG A 221 -3.45 10.20 27.53
N ALA A 222 -3.16 9.39 28.53
CA ALA A 222 -4.04 8.28 28.89
C ALA A 222 -5.43 8.80 29.28
N GLY A 223 -6.48 8.04 28.94
CA GLY A 223 -7.88 8.42 29.21
C GLY A 223 -8.50 9.39 28.20
N VAL A 224 -7.74 9.91 27.23
CA VAL A 224 -8.32 10.67 26.11
C VAL A 224 -8.94 9.72 25.12
N LEU A 225 -10.23 9.93 24.81
CA LEU A 225 -10.95 9.11 23.85
C LEU A 225 -10.74 9.63 22.42
N SER A 226 -10.70 8.69 21.47
CA SER A 226 -10.64 9.00 20.04
C SER A 226 -11.91 9.70 19.56
N LYS A 227 -11.73 10.57 18.57
CA LYS A 227 -12.81 11.32 17.94
C LYS A 227 -13.48 10.49 16.84
N GLY A 228 -14.69 10.89 16.48
CA GLY A 228 -15.44 10.26 15.40
C GLY A 228 -14.97 10.66 13.98
N PRO A 229 -15.51 10.00 12.95
CA PRO A 229 -15.08 10.20 11.56
C PRO A 229 -15.13 11.65 11.09
N VAL A 230 -16.20 12.38 11.42
CA VAL A 230 -16.41 13.77 10.97
C VAL A 230 -15.36 14.72 11.55
N GLU A 231 -14.92 14.48 12.79
CA GLU A 231 -13.97 15.34 13.47
C GLU A 231 -12.52 15.07 13.01
N ILE A 232 -12.21 13.80 12.75
CA ILE A 232 -10.86 13.36 12.33
C ILE A 232 -10.52 13.87 10.93
N THR A 233 -11.46 13.84 10.00
CA THR A 233 -11.22 14.20 8.59
C THR A 233 -11.03 15.70 8.36
N ARG A 234 -11.42 16.55 9.32
CA ARG A 234 -11.37 18.02 9.17
C ARG A 234 -10.08 18.65 9.66
N LEU A 235 -9.27 17.95 10.47
CA LEU A 235 -8.11 18.51 11.20
C LEU A 235 -8.42 19.85 11.87
N ALA A 236 -9.64 19.98 12.38
CA ALA A 236 -10.10 21.15 13.14
C ALA A 236 -9.53 21.13 14.55
N CYS A 237 -9.77 22.16 15.35
CA CYS A 237 -9.30 22.16 16.74
C CYS A 237 -9.82 20.93 17.51
N PRO A 238 -8.94 20.06 18.03
CA PRO A 238 -9.37 18.83 18.71
C PRO A 238 -10.08 19.07 20.04
N SER A 239 -10.03 20.30 20.60
CA SER A 239 -10.75 20.70 21.81
C SER A 239 -12.16 21.20 21.51
N CYS A 240 -12.33 22.16 20.59
CA CYS A 240 -13.62 22.83 20.38
C CYS A 240 -14.27 22.55 19.00
N GLY A 241 -13.58 21.84 18.09
CA GLY A 241 -14.11 21.49 16.76
C GLY A 241 -14.10 22.63 15.73
N ASN A 242 -13.69 23.84 16.10
CA ASN A 242 -13.62 24.95 15.13
C ASN A 242 -12.47 24.75 14.13
N PRO A 243 -12.68 25.02 12.83
CA PRO A 243 -11.57 25.13 11.90
C PRO A 243 -10.67 26.28 12.32
N ALA A 244 -9.38 26.01 12.53
CA ALA A 244 -8.48 27.02 13.06
C ALA A 244 -7.11 26.93 12.40
N GLU A 245 -6.55 28.10 12.09
CA GLU A 245 -5.12 28.30 12.09
C GLU A 245 -4.69 28.52 13.53
N PHE A 246 -3.91 27.61 14.07
CA PHE A 246 -3.43 27.72 15.44
C PHE A 246 -2.39 28.85 15.56
N ARG A 247 -2.33 29.48 16.74
CA ARG A 247 -1.29 30.44 17.02
C ARG A 247 0.10 29.76 17.04
N ALA A 248 1.16 30.55 17.06
CA ALA A 248 2.53 30.04 17.02
C ALA A 248 2.87 29.08 18.16
N ASP A 249 2.23 29.24 19.32
CA ASP A 249 2.36 28.38 20.50
C ASP A 249 1.48 27.11 20.44
N GLY A 250 0.71 26.90 19.35
CA GLY A 250 -0.20 25.77 19.18
C GLY A 250 -1.55 25.96 19.88
N SER A 251 -1.85 27.16 20.42
CA SER A 251 -3.16 27.44 21.00
C SER A 251 -4.21 27.75 19.93
N CYS A 252 -5.44 27.33 20.19
CA CYS A 252 -6.58 27.61 19.33
C CYS A 252 -7.06 29.04 19.54
N PRO A 253 -7.27 29.84 18.47
CA PRO A 253 -7.75 31.22 18.62
C PRO A 253 -9.21 31.34 19.12
N PHE A 254 -9.98 30.24 19.12
CA PHE A 254 -11.37 30.24 19.54
C PHE A 254 -11.59 29.79 20.98
N CYS A 255 -10.81 28.82 21.46
CA CYS A 255 -10.98 28.29 22.82
C CYS A 255 -9.75 28.44 23.72
N ASP A 256 -8.68 29.05 23.20
CA ASP A 256 -7.40 29.30 23.87
C ASP A 256 -6.68 28.05 24.41
N GLN A 257 -7.18 26.82 24.08
CA GLN A 257 -6.54 25.60 24.49
C GLN A 257 -5.32 25.27 23.61
N VAL A 258 -4.22 24.87 24.26
CA VAL A 258 -3.04 24.36 23.55
C VAL A 258 -3.31 22.92 23.09
N ALA A 259 -3.52 22.77 21.78
CA ALA A 259 -3.95 21.49 21.21
C ALA A 259 -2.80 20.48 21.10
N SER A 260 -1.56 20.95 20.92
CA SER A 260 -0.36 20.11 20.71
C SER A 260 0.14 19.33 21.94
N THR A 261 -0.59 19.36 23.04
CA THR A 261 -0.20 18.69 24.30
C THR A 261 -0.57 17.21 24.38
N GLY A 262 -1.31 16.69 23.42
CA GLY A 262 -1.88 15.33 23.48
C GLY A 262 -3.03 15.19 24.48
N ALA A 263 -3.55 16.28 25.02
CA ALA A 263 -4.67 16.29 25.96
C ALA A 263 -6.05 16.11 25.28
N TRP A 264 -6.10 16.26 23.96
CA TRP A 264 -7.36 16.31 23.20
C TRP A 264 -7.42 15.31 22.05
N ALA A 265 -6.26 14.99 21.47
CA ALA A 265 -6.13 14.07 20.34
C ALA A 265 -4.70 13.53 20.26
N TRP A 266 -4.45 12.65 19.29
CA TRP A 266 -3.12 12.22 18.93
C TRP A 266 -2.32 13.38 18.33
N VAL A 267 -1.07 13.55 18.80
CA VAL A 267 -0.12 14.58 18.35
C VAL A 267 1.13 13.89 17.84
N LEU A 268 1.60 14.28 16.67
CA LEU A 268 2.87 13.80 16.11
C LEU A 268 4.03 14.38 16.93
N LYS A 269 4.71 13.49 17.65
CA LYS A 269 5.82 13.86 18.57
C LYS A 269 7.18 13.76 17.89
N THR A 270 7.41 12.71 17.11
CA THR A 270 8.68 12.49 16.41
C THR A 270 8.43 11.98 14.99
N LEU A 271 9.31 12.40 14.10
CA LEU A 271 9.43 11.95 12.73
C LEU A 271 10.88 11.53 12.49
N GLU A 272 11.08 10.29 12.09
CA GLU A 272 12.37 9.72 11.71
C GLU A 272 12.32 9.30 10.25
N VAL A 273 13.25 9.77 9.43
CA VAL A 273 13.40 9.36 8.04
C VAL A 273 14.24 8.09 8.02
N LEU A 274 13.60 6.94 7.74
CA LEU A 274 14.26 5.64 7.66
C LEU A 274 14.96 5.45 6.31
N ASN A 275 14.34 5.94 5.24
CA ASN A 275 14.91 5.94 3.90
C ASN A 275 14.41 7.15 3.13
N ARG A 276 15.27 7.75 2.31
CA ARG A 276 14.90 8.85 1.42
C ARG A 276 15.86 8.88 0.24
N VAL A 277 15.32 8.57 -0.92
CA VAL A 277 16.09 8.46 -2.17
C VAL A 277 15.33 9.13 -3.32
N PRO A 278 16.01 9.54 -4.40
CA PRO A 278 15.31 9.84 -5.64
C PRO A 278 14.41 8.67 -6.01
N ARG A 279 13.15 8.97 -6.39
CA ARG A 279 12.20 7.92 -6.75
C ARG A 279 12.80 7.03 -7.84
N PRO A 280 12.96 5.71 -7.58
CA PRO A 280 13.50 4.79 -8.57
C PRO A 280 12.61 4.80 -9.83
N ARG A 281 13.22 4.65 -10.99
CA ARG A 281 12.45 4.36 -12.21
C ARG A 281 11.87 2.96 -12.06
N MET A 282 10.56 2.88 -12.14
CA MET A 282 9.87 1.60 -12.14
C MET A 282 10.00 0.97 -13.53
N ASP A 283 10.49 -0.25 -13.59
CA ASP A 283 10.52 -1.00 -14.84
C ASP A 283 9.22 -1.81 -14.98
N LEU A 284 8.19 -1.14 -15.48
CA LEU A 284 6.86 -1.73 -15.71
C LEU A 284 6.84 -2.77 -16.83
N ARG A 285 7.99 -3.02 -17.49
CA ARG A 285 8.18 -4.03 -18.52
C ARG A 285 8.63 -5.38 -17.96
N GLN A 286 8.99 -5.42 -16.66
CA GLN A 286 9.35 -6.66 -15.98
C GLN A 286 8.10 -7.20 -15.29
N GLY A 287 7.79 -8.45 -15.59
CA GLY A 287 6.78 -9.17 -14.85
C GLY A 287 7.35 -9.83 -13.59
N GLY A 288 6.50 -10.15 -12.61
CA GLY A 288 6.84 -10.92 -11.43
C GLY A 288 6.21 -12.32 -11.43
N GLN A 289 6.70 -13.19 -10.58
CA GLN A 289 6.11 -14.50 -10.36
C GLN A 289 5.08 -14.39 -9.22
N GLU A 290 3.89 -14.98 -9.41
CA GLU A 290 2.95 -15.15 -8.31
C GLU A 290 3.56 -16.05 -7.24
N VAL A 291 3.54 -15.57 -6.01
CA VAL A 291 4.04 -16.29 -4.85
C VAL A 291 2.89 -16.41 -3.86
N GLY A 292 2.73 -17.59 -3.27
CA GLY A 292 1.77 -17.79 -2.20
C GLY A 292 0.37 -18.29 -2.62
N THR A 293 0.02 -18.30 -3.93
CA THR A 293 -1.30 -18.79 -4.39
C THR A 293 -1.62 -20.21 -3.93
N GLU A 294 -0.62 -21.08 -3.84
CA GLU A 294 -0.75 -22.46 -3.36
C GLU A 294 -0.49 -22.61 -1.84
N GLU A 295 -0.12 -21.51 -1.15
CA GLU A 295 0.07 -21.52 0.29
C GLU A 295 -1.27 -21.67 1.03
N PRO A 296 -1.27 -22.30 2.21
CA PRO A 296 -2.46 -22.40 3.05
C PRO A 296 -3.05 -21.02 3.37
N THR A 297 -4.37 -20.93 3.37
CA THR A 297 -5.07 -19.70 3.74
C THR A 297 -4.72 -19.30 5.18
N ARG A 298 -4.20 -18.08 5.34
CA ARG A 298 -3.96 -17.48 6.64
C ARG A 298 -5.26 -16.93 7.20
N MET A 299 -5.75 -17.56 8.26
CA MET A 299 -7.03 -17.24 8.88
C MET A 299 -6.82 -16.62 10.26
N GLN A 300 -7.60 -15.60 10.58
CA GLN A 300 -7.58 -14.94 11.89
C GLN A 300 -7.80 -15.97 13.01
N PRO A 301 -6.97 -15.98 14.07
CA PRO A 301 -7.22 -16.81 15.23
C PRO A 301 -8.62 -16.59 15.81
N GLY A 302 -9.37 -17.67 16.04
CA GLY A 302 -10.72 -17.59 16.56
C GLY A 302 -11.78 -17.06 15.56
N PHE A 303 -11.51 -17.11 14.25
CA PHE A 303 -12.39 -16.61 13.20
C PHE A 303 -13.85 -17.09 13.33
N GLU A 304 -14.09 -18.36 13.59
CA GLU A 304 -15.45 -18.91 13.72
C GLU A 304 -16.22 -18.33 14.91
N LEU A 305 -15.55 -18.03 16.02
CA LEU A 305 -16.17 -17.35 17.14
C LEU A 305 -16.55 -15.92 16.76
N ARG A 306 -15.61 -15.16 16.17
CA ARG A 306 -15.85 -13.78 15.71
C ARG A 306 -16.95 -13.71 14.65
N ARG A 307 -17.02 -14.71 13.77
CA ARG A 307 -18.09 -14.84 12.80
C ARG A 307 -19.47 -15.01 13.45
N LYS A 308 -19.56 -15.84 14.47
CA LYS A 308 -20.82 -15.99 15.24
C LYS A 308 -21.21 -14.70 15.95
N GLU A 309 -20.26 -14.04 16.61
CA GLU A 309 -20.48 -12.75 17.28
C GLU A 309 -20.93 -11.67 16.29
N PHE A 310 -20.30 -11.62 15.12
CA PHE A 310 -20.67 -10.73 14.04
C PHE A 310 -22.11 -10.95 13.55
N MET A 311 -22.49 -12.21 13.29
CA MET A 311 -23.85 -12.57 12.87
C MET A 311 -24.91 -12.24 13.94
N VAL A 312 -24.59 -12.38 15.22
CA VAL A 312 -25.50 -11.97 16.31
C VAL A 312 -25.69 -10.46 16.33
N ARG A 313 -24.63 -9.70 16.07
CA ARG A 313 -24.65 -8.23 16.02
C ARG A 313 -25.35 -7.68 14.78
N HIS A 314 -25.25 -8.41 13.66
CA HIS A 314 -25.80 -8.05 12.36
C HIS A 314 -26.73 -9.15 11.83
N PRO A 315 -27.96 -9.31 12.41
CA PRO A 315 -28.89 -10.38 12.03
C PRO A 315 -29.33 -10.29 10.56
N ASP A 316 -29.32 -9.09 9.97
CA ASP A 316 -29.69 -8.83 8.56
C ASP A 316 -28.52 -9.03 7.59
N PHE A 317 -27.33 -9.40 8.07
CA PHE A 317 -26.17 -9.61 7.21
C PHE A 317 -26.27 -10.95 6.48
N SER A 318 -26.03 -10.92 5.16
CA SER A 318 -26.03 -12.10 4.28
C SER A 318 -24.63 -12.31 3.70
N TRP A 319 -24.03 -13.46 3.99
CA TRP A 319 -22.76 -13.86 3.37
C TRP A 319 -22.82 -13.96 1.85
N PRO A 320 -23.88 -14.54 1.24
CA PRO A 320 -24.03 -14.56 -0.21
C PRO A 320 -24.08 -13.17 -0.83
N ASP A 321 -24.77 -12.22 -0.21
CA ASP A 321 -24.86 -10.84 -0.72
C ASP A 321 -23.50 -10.13 -0.61
N PHE A 322 -22.79 -10.33 0.49
CA PHE A 322 -21.42 -9.81 0.67
C PHE A 322 -20.47 -10.43 -0.38
N GLU A 323 -20.52 -11.75 -0.61
CA GLU A 323 -19.71 -12.39 -1.65
C GLU A 323 -20.10 -11.85 -3.04
N GLY A 324 -21.36 -11.65 -3.31
CA GLY A 324 -21.84 -10.99 -4.53
C GLY A 324 -21.23 -9.61 -4.72
N ARG A 325 -21.18 -8.82 -3.65
CA ARG A 325 -20.51 -7.50 -3.65
C ARG A 325 -19.01 -7.61 -3.92
N VAL A 326 -18.30 -8.54 -3.26
CA VAL A 326 -16.88 -8.80 -3.50
C VAL A 326 -16.61 -9.11 -4.95
N ARG A 327 -17.38 -10.04 -5.54
CA ARG A 327 -17.25 -10.45 -6.94
C ARG A 327 -17.52 -9.29 -7.91
N HIS A 328 -18.53 -8.49 -7.63
CA HIS A 328 -18.85 -7.30 -8.42
C HIS A 328 -17.69 -6.29 -8.38
N VAL A 329 -17.23 -5.92 -7.19
CA VAL A 329 -16.11 -4.96 -7.02
C VAL A 329 -14.86 -5.47 -7.71
N PHE A 330 -14.51 -6.75 -7.51
CA PHE A 330 -13.35 -7.37 -8.15
C PHE A 330 -13.40 -7.23 -9.68
N THR A 331 -14.52 -7.60 -10.29
CA THR A 331 -14.69 -7.53 -11.75
C THR A 331 -14.61 -6.09 -12.26
N CYS A 332 -15.31 -5.15 -11.61
CA CYS A 332 -15.29 -3.74 -11.99
C CYS A 332 -13.88 -3.13 -11.92
N LEU A 333 -13.10 -3.48 -10.88
CA LEU A 333 -11.74 -2.97 -10.74
C LEU A 333 -10.82 -3.52 -11.85
N GLN A 334 -10.87 -4.83 -12.12
CA GLN A 334 -10.06 -5.44 -13.18
C GLN A 334 -10.41 -4.88 -14.58
N GLU A 335 -11.69 -4.66 -14.85
CA GLU A 335 -12.16 -4.06 -16.10
C GLU A 335 -11.72 -2.58 -16.22
N SER A 336 -11.89 -1.78 -15.16
CA SER A 336 -11.49 -0.37 -15.11
C SER A 336 -10.00 -0.21 -15.34
N TRP A 337 -9.20 -1.08 -14.71
CA TRP A 337 -7.75 -1.14 -14.87
C TRP A 337 -7.36 -1.46 -16.30
N SER A 338 -7.89 -2.55 -16.85
CA SER A 338 -7.61 -3.02 -18.21
C SER A 338 -7.96 -1.98 -19.28
N GLN A 339 -9.03 -1.20 -19.06
CA GLN A 339 -9.46 -0.11 -19.94
C GLN A 339 -8.67 1.19 -19.73
N GLY A 340 -7.92 1.33 -18.65
CA GLY A 340 -7.28 2.59 -18.25
C GLY A 340 -8.27 3.67 -17.81
N ARG A 341 -9.48 3.27 -17.37
CA ARG A 341 -10.58 4.14 -16.98
C ARG A 341 -10.86 4.01 -15.48
N TRP A 342 -9.88 4.46 -14.69
CA TRP A 342 -9.93 4.25 -13.23
C TRP A 342 -11.06 5.02 -12.54
N GLU A 343 -11.58 6.05 -13.13
CA GLU A 343 -12.75 6.77 -12.63
C GLU A 343 -13.96 5.85 -12.39
N LEU A 344 -14.08 4.75 -13.14
CA LEU A 344 -15.14 3.75 -12.97
C LEU A 344 -15.00 2.94 -11.68
N ALA A 345 -13.78 2.83 -11.14
CA ALA A 345 -13.50 2.14 -9.89
C ALA A 345 -13.81 3.01 -8.65
N ARG A 346 -13.99 4.33 -8.85
CA ARG A 346 -14.13 5.30 -7.75
C ARG A 346 -15.18 4.95 -6.69
N PRO A 347 -16.35 4.41 -7.04
CA PRO A 347 -17.39 4.07 -6.07
C PRO A 347 -17.02 2.95 -5.10
N PHE A 348 -16.03 2.17 -5.45
CA PHE A 348 -15.74 0.88 -4.80
C PHE A 348 -14.53 0.93 -3.86
N GLU A 349 -13.75 2.01 -3.91
CA GLU A 349 -12.50 2.14 -3.17
C GLU A 349 -12.51 3.33 -2.22
N THR A 350 -11.80 3.18 -1.10
CA THR A 350 -11.45 4.32 -0.25
C THR A 350 -10.56 5.30 -1.01
N ASP A 351 -10.50 6.56 -0.55
CA ASP A 351 -9.72 7.61 -1.20
C ASP A 351 -8.24 7.26 -1.34
N HIS A 352 -7.69 6.64 -0.31
CA HIS A 352 -6.30 6.22 -0.26
C HIS A 352 -5.99 5.15 -1.32
N LEU A 353 -6.77 4.07 -1.35
CA LEU A 353 -6.58 2.97 -2.29
C LEU A 353 -6.77 3.43 -3.74
N PHE A 354 -7.81 4.21 -4.00
CA PHE A 354 -8.09 4.79 -5.31
C PHE A 354 -6.92 5.65 -5.83
N SER A 355 -6.34 6.50 -4.96
CA SER A 355 -5.21 7.36 -5.32
C SER A 355 -3.97 6.56 -5.66
N ASN A 356 -3.73 5.45 -4.95
CA ASN A 356 -2.62 4.55 -5.22
C ASN A 356 -2.75 3.87 -6.59
N HIS A 357 -3.89 3.30 -6.89
CA HIS A 357 -4.12 2.65 -8.19
C HIS A 357 -4.06 3.64 -9.35
N ARG A 358 -4.63 4.84 -9.17
CA ARG A 358 -4.53 5.90 -10.18
C ARG A 358 -3.09 6.28 -10.49
N PHE A 359 -2.24 6.39 -9.46
CA PHE A 359 -0.81 6.68 -9.65
C PHE A 359 -0.12 5.64 -10.53
N TRP A 360 -0.43 4.35 -10.33
CA TRP A 360 0.13 3.28 -11.15
C TRP A 360 -0.34 3.34 -12.60
N LEU A 361 -1.63 3.54 -12.84
CA LEU A 361 -2.16 3.70 -14.20
C LEU A 361 -1.55 4.92 -14.92
N GLU A 362 -1.37 6.03 -14.22
CA GLU A 362 -0.68 7.21 -14.74
C GLU A 362 0.81 6.90 -15.05
N ALA A 363 1.45 6.03 -14.25
CA ALA A 363 2.82 5.58 -14.52
C ALA A 363 2.89 4.73 -15.79
N TYR A 364 1.98 3.77 -15.98
CA TYR A 364 1.86 2.99 -17.23
C TYR A 364 1.65 3.92 -18.44
N ALA A 365 0.69 4.83 -18.35
CA ALA A 365 0.39 5.77 -19.44
C ALA A 365 1.59 6.66 -19.79
N ARG A 366 2.31 7.17 -18.80
CA ARG A 366 3.51 8.00 -18.98
C ARG A 366 4.63 7.25 -19.71
N ASP A 367 4.77 5.95 -19.46
CA ASP A 367 5.79 5.11 -20.09
C ASP A 367 5.32 4.53 -21.44
N GLY A 368 4.13 4.95 -21.93
CA GLY A 368 3.54 4.48 -23.17
C GLY A 368 3.08 3.02 -23.11
N LEU A 369 2.80 2.52 -21.91
CA LEU A 369 2.40 1.15 -21.65
C LEU A 369 0.91 1.08 -21.27
N ALA A 370 0.32 -0.07 -21.46
CA ALA A 370 -0.98 -0.42 -20.87
C ALA A 370 -0.93 -1.88 -20.39
N ASN A 371 -1.42 -2.10 -19.18
CA ASN A 371 -1.68 -3.46 -18.73
C ASN A 371 -3.10 -3.86 -19.12
N ARG A 372 -3.26 -5.07 -19.67
CA ARG A 372 -4.52 -5.63 -20.17
C ARG A 372 -4.85 -6.88 -19.41
N ILE A 373 -6.10 -6.98 -19.00
CA ILE A 373 -6.63 -8.12 -18.27
C ILE A 373 -7.89 -8.60 -19.00
N GLN A 374 -7.96 -9.90 -19.30
CA GLN A 374 -9.11 -10.51 -19.98
C GLN A 374 -9.43 -11.87 -19.38
N ASP A 375 -10.68 -12.33 -19.63
CA ASP A 375 -11.19 -13.63 -19.19
C ASP A 375 -11.06 -13.85 -17.68
N VAL A 376 -11.32 -12.81 -16.92
CA VAL A 376 -11.29 -12.84 -15.45
C VAL A 376 -12.30 -13.86 -14.91
N ARG A 377 -11.83 -14.81 -14.10
CA ARG A 377 -12.67 -15.84 -13.47
C ARG A 377 -12.34 -15.93 -12.00
N ILE A 378 -13.31 -15.63 -11.15
CA ILE A 378 -13.19 -15.80 -9.69
C ILE A 378 -13.53 -17.26 -9.37
N GLU A 379 -12.54 -18.00 -8.87
CA GLU A 379 -12.67 -19.40 -8.49
C GLU A 379 -13.30 -19.54 -7.10
N HIS A 380 -12.69 -18.88 -6.11
CA HIS A 380 -13.11 -18.96 -4.72
C HIS A 380 -13.03 -17.60 -4.04
N VAL A 381 -13.93 -17.36 -3.09
CA VAL A 381 -13.90 -16.23 -2.14
C VAL A 381 -14.07 -16.82 -0.75
N VAL A 382 -13.07 -16.68 0.10
CA VAL A 382 -13.05 -17.26 1.43
C VAL A 382 -12.88 -16.16 2.49
N PRO A 383 -13.85 -15.93 3.38
CA PRO A 383 -13.69 -15.01 4.50
C PRO A 383 -12.59 -15.50 5.47
N VAL A 384 -11.70 -14.60 5.86
CA VAL A 384 -10.51 -14.96 6.66
C VAL A 384 -10.34 -14.12 7.92
N LYS A 385 -10.89 -12.89 7.94
CA LYS A 385 -10.74 -11.98 9.08
C LYS A 385 -11.99 -11.12 9.26
N ILE A 386 -12.38 -10.91 10.51
CA ILE A 386 -13.47 -10.02 10.92
C ILE A 386 -12.93 -9.11 12.02
N GLU A 387 -13.00 -7.82 11.81
CA GLU A 387 -12.71 -6.81 12.83
C GLU A 387 -13.89 -5.86 12.94
N THR A 388 -14.27 -5.52 14.14
CA THR A 388 -15.32 -4.54 14.43
C THR A 388 -14.80 -3.59 15.49
N ASP A 389 -14.98 -2.32 15.26
CA ASP A 389 -14.72 -1.26 16.25
C ASP A 389 -15.97 -0.39 16.45
N ALA A 390 -15.85 0.76 17.11
CA ALA A 390 -16.98 1.65 17.39
C ALA A 390 -17.63 2.24 16.12
N TRP A 391 -16.89 2.27 15.00
CA TRP A 391 -17.29 3.01 13.82
C TRP A 391 -17.43 2.13 12.58
N PHE A 392 -16.64 1.04 12.50
CA PHE A 392 -16.56 0.22 11.30
C PHE A 392 -16.56 -1.27 11.59
N ASP A 393 -17.14 -2.00 10.65
CA ASP A 393 -16.92 -3.41 10.43
C ASP A 393 -15.95 -3.59 9.27
N SER A 394 -14.93 -4.43 9.45
CA SER A 394 -13.99 -4.84 8.41
C SER A 394 -14.09 -6.32 8.17
N LEU A 395 -14.23 -6.72 6.91
CA LEU A 395 -14.20 -8.10 6.47
C LEU A 395 -13.07 -8.30 5.47
N THR A 396 -12.16 -9.22 5.76
CA THR A 396 -11.12 -9.63 4.81
C THR A 396 -11.50 -10.97 4.20
N VAL A 397 -11.38 -11.06 2.89
CA VAL A 397 -11.55 -12.29 2.11
C VAL A 397 -10.28 -12.62 1.37
N ARG A 398 -9.97 -13.90 1.20
CA ARG A 398 -9.01 -14.37 0.21
C ARG A 398 -9.75 -14.72 -1.05
N ILE A 399 -9.31 -14.17 -2.18
CA ILE A 399 -9.91 -14.37 -3.50
C ILE A 399 -8.91 -15.16 -4.34
N TRP A 400 -9.35 -16.30 -4.92
CA TRP A 400 -8.61 -16.97 -5.99
C TRP A 400 -9.27 -16.65 -7.30
N ALA A 401 -8.45 -16.25 -8.25
CA ALA A 401 -8.92 -15.93 -9.59
C ALA A 401 -7.91 -16.37 -10.65
N SER A 402 -8.37 -16.41 -11.89
CA SER A 402 -7.52 -16.58 -13.06
C SER A 402 -7.90 -15.57 -14.13
N ALA A 403 -6.90 -15.11 -14.88
CA ALA A 403 -7.08 -14.17 -15.98
C ALA A 403 -5.93 -14.29 -16.98
N ARG A 404 -6.16 -13.85 -18.22
CA ARG A 404 -5.08 -13.51 -19.14
C ARG A 404 -4.63 -12.10 -18.80
N ASP A 405 -3.35 -11.94 -18.48
CA ASP A 405 -2.75 -10.70 -18.02
C ASP A 405 -1.46 -10.41 -18.80
N TRP A 406 -1.38 -9.24 -19.44
CA TRP A 406 -0.20 -8.81 -20.16
C TRP A 406 -0.05 -7.29 -20.16
N THR A 407 1.20 -6.85 -20.25
CA THR A 407 1.54 -5.45 -20.48
C THR A 407 2.01 -5.26 -21.93
N GLU A 408 1.50 -4.24 -22.59
CA GLU A 408 1.80 -3.93 -23.98
C GLU A 408 2.24 -2.48 -24.17
N GLU A 409 3.05 -2.24 -25.19
CA GLU A 409 3.30 -0.90 -25.69
C GLU A 409 2.08 -0.39 -26.45
N VAL A 410 1.50 0.74 -26.04
CA VAL A 410 0.28 1.28 -26.64
C VAL A 410 0.47 1.60 -28.13
N ALA A 411 1.65 2.11 -28.52
CA ALA A 411 1.91 2.53 -29.89
C ALA A 411 2.06 1.36 -30.87
N THR A 412 2.59 0.20 -30.41
CA THR A 412 2.95 -0.93 -31.28
C THR A 412 2.07 -2.15 -31.07
N GLY A 413 1.39 -2.21 -29.94
CA GLY A 413 0.68 -3.42 -29.48
C GLY A 413 1.60 -4.57 -29.09
N LYS A 414 2.93 -4.31 -29.01
CA LYS A 414 3.90 -5.34 -28.62
C LYS A 414 3.75 -5.70 -27.16
N VAL A 415 3.61 -6.98 -26.85
CA VAL A 415 3.63 -7.49 -25.47
C VAL A 415 5.04 -7.42 -24.93
N VAL A 416 5.20 -6.76 -23.77
CA VAL A 416 6.49 -6.59 -23.08
C VAL A 416 6.57 -7.42 -21.79
N ALA A 417 5.40 -7.82 -21.22
CA ALA A 417 5.31 -8.72 -20.08
C ALA A 417 3.99 -9.50 -20.14
N GLY A 418 3.94 -10.66 -19.50
CA GLY A 418 2.74 -11.51 -19.43
C GLY A 418 2.39 -12.23 -20.73
N SER A 419 1.13 -12.65 -20.87
CA SER A 419 0.67 -13.44 -22.01
C SER A 419 -0.78 -13.12 -22.40
N ARG A 420 -1.03 -12.91 -23.70
CA ARG A 420 -2.38 -12.80 -24.26
C ARG A 420 -3.10 -14.14 -24.38
N GLU A 421 -2.35 -15.24 -24.37
CA GLU A 421 -2.88 -16.57 -24.66
C GLU A 421 -3.06 -17.41 -23.41
N LYS A 422 -2.14 -17.29 -22.46
CA LYS A 422 -2.13 -18.11 -21.26
C LYS A 422 -2.83 -17.41 -20.10
N ALA A 423 -3.84 -18.06 -19.55
CA ALA A 423 -4.42 -17.63 -18.28
C ALA A 423 -3.46 -17.94 -17.13
N ARG A 424 -3.39 -17.06 -16.17
CA ARG A 424 -2.62 -17.19 -14.95
C ARG A 424 -3.54 -17.24 -13.75
N ARG A 425 -3.26 -18.14 -12.82
CA ARG A 425 -3.96 -18.25 -11.54
C ARG A 425 -3.23 -17.45 -10.49
N PHE A 426 -3.97 -16.77 -9.61
CA PHE A 426 -3.45 -15.95 -8.52
C PHE A 426 -4.40 -15.89 -7.34
N SER A 427 -3.92 -15.47 -6.17
CA SER A 427 -4.78 -15.16 -5.03
C SER A 427 -4.32 -13.90 -4.31
N GLU A 428 -5.28 -13.23 -3.65
CA GLU A 428 -5.08 -11.96 -2.96
C GLU A 428 -6.02 -11.87 -1.76
N TYR A 429 -5.59 -11.12 -0.74
CA TYR A 429 -6.43 -10.79 0.41
C TYR A 429 -7.00 -9.39 0.25
N TRP A 430 -8.33 -9.30 0.18
CA TRP A 430 -9.07 -8.06 -0.01
C TRP A 430 -9.83 -7.69 1.25
N THR A 431 -9.57 -6.51 1.82
CA THR A 431 -10.24 -6.00 3.02
C THR A 431 -11.28 -4.97 2.65
N PHE A 432 -12.52 -5.25 3.01
CA PHE A 432 -13.66 -4.37 2.84
C PHE A 432 -14.03 -3.71 4.18
N LEU A 433 -14.45 -2.46 4.11
CA LEU A 433 -14.87 -1.63 5.24
C LEU A 433 -16.31 -1.19 5.07
N ARG A 434 -17.08 -1.22 6.15
CA ARG A 434 -18.44 -0.67 6.21
C ARG A 434 -18.67 0.02 7.55
N ARG A 435 -19.50 1.05 7.58
CA ARG A 435 -19.91 1.72 8.82
C ARG A 435 -20.62 0.74 9.76
N SER A 436 -20.21 0.70 11.02
CA SER A 436 -20.86 -0.11 12.06
C SER A 436 -22.27 0.41 12.31
N GLY A 437 -23.23 -0.49 12.52
CA GLY A 437 -24.64 -0.13 12.66
C GLY A 437 -25.36 0.18 11.35
N PHE A 438 -24.73 -0.03 10.21
CA PHE A 438 -25.38 0.04 8.91
C PHE A 438 -26.45 -1.06 8.82
N SER A 439 -27.70 -0.66 8.62
CA SER A 439 -28.79 -1.58 8.25
C SER A 439 -28.70 -1.80 6.73
N ALA A 440 -28.54 -3.06 6.31
CA ALA A 440 -28.51 -3.38 4.88
C ALA A 440 -29.82 -2.91 4.23
N ALA A 441 -29.74 -1.89 3.39
CA ALA A 441 -30.83 -1.60 2.48
C ALA A 441 -30.96 -2.77 1.47
N PRO A 442 -32.16 -3.12 1.00
CA PRO A 442 -32.29 -4.13 -0.04
C PRO A 442 -31.37 -3.83 -1.22
N ALA A 443 -30.81 -4.89 -1.83
CA ALA A 443 -29.87 -4.79 -2.94
C ALA A 443 -30.32 -3.74 -3.95
N ARG A 444 -29.61 -2.62 -3.99
CA ARG A 444 -29.88 -1.54 -4.93
C ARG A 444 -29.10 -1.81 -6.22
N ASP A 445 -29.60 -1.23 -7.30
CA ASP A 445 -28.87 -1.24 -8.57
C ASP A 445 -27.41 -0.79 -8.33
N PRO A 446 -26.39 -1.63 -8.66
CA PRO A 446 -24.99 -1.25 -8.50
C PRO A 446 -24.58 0.00 -9.30
N ALA A 447 -25.37 0.35 -10.33
CA ALA A 447 -25.18 1.54 -11.15
C ALA A 447 -25.84 2.80 -10.57
N ALA A 448 -26.48 2.69 -9.39
CA ALA A 448 -27.16 3.81 -8.73
C ALA A 448 -26.43 4.23 -7.43
N CYS A 449 -26.49 5.52 -7.14
CA CYS A 449 -25.99 6.05 -5.86
C CYS A 449 -26.69 5.37 -4.68
N PRO A 450 -25.97 4.75 -3.74
CA PRO A 450 -26.57 4.03 -2.62
C PRO A 450 -27.30 4.96 -1.64
N SER A 451 -27.05 6.26 -1.67
CA SER A 451 -27.72 7.26 -0.84
C SER A 451 -29.05 7.74 -1.47
N CYS A 452 -29.02 8.23 -2.71
CA CYS A 452 -30.19 8.90 -3.33
C CYS A 452 -30.81 8.16 -4.52
N GLY A 453 -30.16 7.08 -5.03
CA GLY A 453 -30.66 6.32 -6.19
C GLY A 453 -30.41 6.95 -7.56
N ALA A 454 -29.75 8.13 -7.63
CA ALA A 454 -29.36 8.75 -8.90
C ALA A 454 -28.28 7.91 -9.61
N PRO A 455 -28.04 8.08 -10.93
CA PRO A 455 -26.94 7.41 -11.61
C PRO A 455 -25.61 7.58 -10.88
N LEU A 456 -24.81 6.52 -10.82
CA LEU A 456 -23.55 6.49 -10.07
C LEU A 456 -22.43 7.20 -10.84
N GLU A 457 -22.57 8.50 -11.06
CA GLU A 457 -21.55 9.39 -11.59
C GLU A 457 -20.84 10.06 -10.42
N ILE A 458 -19.79 9.44 -9.90
CA ILE A 458 -19.10 9.94 -8.71
C ILE A 458 -17.93 10.83 -9.10
N ALA A 459 -17.89 12.04 -8.52
CA ALA A 459 -16.74 12.92 -8.65
C ALA A 459 -15.46 12.25 -8.09
N MET A 460 -14.29 12.70 -8.54
CA MET A 460 -12.98 12.19 -8.06
C MET A 460 -12.83 12.29 -6.53
N SER A 461 -13.55 13.18 -5.89
CA SER A 461 -13.64 13.30 -4.42
C SER A 461 -14.40 12.15 -3.74
N GLY A 462 -15.05 11.26 -4.49
CA GLY A 462 -15.92 10.21 -3.96
C GLY A 462 -17.27 10.72 -3.46
N ILE A 463 -17.69 11.91 -3.90
CA ILE A 463 -18.93 12.55 -3.51
C ILE A 463 -19.92 12.42 -4.68
N CYS A 464 -21.16 12.06 -4.36
CA CYS A 464 -22.24 12.03 -5.32
C CYS A 464 -22.64 13.47 -5.72
N PRO A 465 -22.69 13.82 -7.01
CA PRO A 465 -23.02 15.17 -7.45
C PRO A 465 -24.51 15.54 -7.25
N TYR A 466 -25.36 14.57 -6.93
CA TYR A 466 -26.81 14.78 -6.76
C TYR A 466 -27.23 15.00 -5.30
N CYS A 467 -26.51 14.40 -4.34
CA CYS A 467 -26.90 14.45 -2.93
C CYS A 467 -25.77 14.79 -1.98
N ASP A 468 -24.59 15.11 -2.49
CA ASP A 468 -23.37 15.46 -1.73
C ASP A 468 -22.91 14.41 -0.72
N SER A 469 -23.45 13.20 -0.78
CA SER A 469 -23.03 12.11 0.11
C SER A 469 -21.66 11.56 -0.30
N LYS A 470 -20.78 11.33 0.69
CA LYS A 470 -19.49 10.68 0.50
C LYS A 470 -19.69 9.16 0.39
N ILE A 471 -19.70 8.64 -0.84
CA ILE A 471 -20.02 7.22 -1.11
C ILE A 471 -18.90 6.29 -0.66
N THR A 472 -17.68 6.76 -0.69
CA THR A 472 -16.47 5.98 -0.43
C THR A 472 -16.06 5.91 1.04
N SER A 473 -16.95 6.35 1.94
CA SER A 473 -16.73 6.33 3.40
C SER A 473 -17.13 5.02 4.08
N GLY A 474 -17.70 4.05 3.34
CA GLY A 474 -18.28 2.83 3.92
C GLY A 474 -19.64 3.07 4.61
N GLU A 475 -20.22 4.27 4.50
CA GLU A 475 -21.47 4.63 5.17
C GLU A 475 -22.69 3.97 4.53
N PHE A 476 -22.62 3.65 3.24
CA PHE A 476 -23.76 3.16 2.46
C PHE A 476 -23.63 1.73 1.97
N ASP A 477 -22.39 1.20 1.88
CA ASP A 477 -22.10 -0.16 1.43
C ASP A 477 -20.65 -0.53 1.76
N TRP A 478 -20.27 -1.77 1.51
CA TRP A 478 -18.90 -2.25 1.61
C TRP A 478 -18.01 -1.58 0.58
N VAL A 479 -16.93 -0.96 1.06
CA VAL A 479 -15.92 -0.27 0.26
C VAL A 479 -14.58 -0.96 0.46
N LEU A 480 -13.86 -1.21 -0.63
CA LEU A 480 -12.53 -1.82 -0.58
C LEU A 480 -11.52 -0.81 -0.02
N THR A 481 -10.79 -1.22 1.00
CA THR A 481 -9.80 -0.36 1.66
C THR A 481 -8.37 -0.85 1.51
N ARG A 482 -8.18 -2.15 1.24
CA ARG A 482 -6.85 -2.74 1.12
C ARG A 482 -6.85 -3.98 0.24
N ILE A 483 -5.77 -4.13 -0.54
CA ILE A 483 -5.41 -5.35 -1.25
C ILE A 483 -4.02 -5.75 -0.77
N GLU A 484 -3.85 -7.00 -0.35
CA GLU A 484 -2.59 -7.55 0.14
C GLU A 484 -2.27 -8.84 -0.60
N GLN A 485 -1.02 -8.99 -1.01
CA GLN A 485 -0.53 -10.22 -1.60
C GLN A 485 -0.39 -11.31 -0.55
N ASP A 486 -0.37 -12.58 -0.97
CA ASP A 486 -0.29 -13.72 -0.07
C ASP A 486 0.92 -13.66 0.87
N GLU A 487 2.07 -13.21 0.38
CA GLU A 487 3.30 -13.07 1.17
C GLU A 487 3.24 -11.92 2.18
N ALA A 488 2.46 -10.87 1.89
CA ALA A 488 2.37 -9.66 2.71
C ALA A 488 1.25 -9.72 3.77
N TYR A 489 0.25 -10.61 3.56
CA TYR A 489 -0.90 -10.68 4.43
C TYR A 489 -0.59 -11.37 5.76
N GLU A 490 -1.06 -10.75 6.85
CA GLU A 490 -1.05 -11.31 8.21
C GLU A 490 -2.48 -11.35 8.79
N ALA A 491 -2.86 -12.53 9.29
CA ALA A 491 -4.19 -12.80 9.84
C ALA A 491 -4.39 -12.28 11.29
#